data_3b30a327a0c9ea592ef4d94aa6962299
#
_entry.id   3b30a327a0c9ea592ef4d94aa6962299
#
_cell.length_a   1.000
_cell.length_b   1.000
_cell.length_c   1.000
_cell.angle_alpha   90.00
_cell.angle_beta   90.00
_cell.angle_gamma   90.00
#
_symmetry.space_group_name_H-M   'P 1'
#
loop_
_entity.id
_entity.type
_entity.pdbx_description
1 polymer ?
#
loop_
_entity_poly.entity_id
_entity_poly.type
_entity_poly.pdbx_seq_one_letter_code
_entity_poly.pdbx_strand_id
1 'polypeptide(L)'
;YVKKLDKPIIGAANVVQAIPSMALLGLAIPLLGIGTLPAVVMVIIYSLLPIIKNTYTGIASIDPEMVEAAKGIGLTKWQVLQKVKLPMALPVIMAGVRISAVTAVGLMTMAAFIGAGGLGYLVFSGIRTVNNLQILAGAIPACLLALVVDFLMGLVEKLVTPISLQKAFGKSKEELKRKRRRQKVVLAVAGALIVVLVGNTVIGNMKQEEKTI
;
A
#
# COMPACT_ATOMS: atom_id res chain seq x y z
N TYR A 1 -9.07 -24.44 12.26
CA TYR A 1 -10.47 -24.16 12.68
C TYR A 1 -11.32 -23.59 11.53
N VAL A 2 -10.75 -23.02 10.49
CA VAL A 2 -11.51 -22.22 9.48
C VAL A 2 -11.26 -22.70 8.06
N LYS A 3 -10.72 -23.92 7.86
CA LYS A 3 -10.47 -24.50 6.51
C LYS A 3 -11.67 -24.44 5.55
N LYS A 4 -12.91 -24.37 6.07
CA LYS A 4 -14.13 -24.23 5.25
C LYS A 4 -14.42 -22.79 4.83
N LEU A 5 -13.93 -21.78 5.57
CA LEU A 5 -14.16 -20.36 5.28
C LEU A 5 -12.99 -19.68 4.56
N ASP A 6 -11.83 -20.30 4.51
CA ASP A 6 -10.62 -19.76 3.88
C ASP A 6 -10.86 -19.44 2.40
N LYS A 7 -11.35 -20.43 1.65
CA LYS A 7 -11.59 -20.30 0.21
C LYS A 7 -12.63 -19.23 -0.12
N PRO A 8 -13.83 -19.16 0.53
CA PRO A 8 -14.81 -18.14 0.24
C PRO A 8 -14.35 -16.72 0.64
N ILE A 9 -13.65 -16.55 1.77
CA ILE A 9 -13.15 -15.24 2.21
C ILE A 9 -12.08 -14.71 1.22
N ILE A 10 -11.14 -15.56 0.84
CA ILE A 10 -10.09 -15.17 -0.14
C ILE A 10 -10.70 -14.98 -1.52
N GLY A 11 -11.68 -15.82 -1.89
CA GLY A 11 -12.42 -15.66 -3.12
C GLY A 11 -13.14 -14.30 -3.18
N ALA A 12 -13.87 -13.95 -2.13
CA ALA A 12 -14.52 -12.65 -2.02
C ALA A 12 -13.51 -11.49 -2.07
N ALA A 13 -12.39 -11.60 -1.34
CA ALA A 13 -11.32 -10.60 -1.38
C ALA A 13 -10.73 -10.45 -2.79
N ASN A 14 -10.54 -11.54 -3.52
CA ASN A 14 -10.05 -11.49 -4.91
C ASN A 14 -11.06 -10.83 -5.84
N VAL A 15 -12.36 -11.13 -5.72
CA VAL A 15 -13.42 -10.51 -6.51
C VAL A 15 -13.47 -9.01 -6.27
N VAL A 16 -13.48 -8.58 -5.01
CA VAL A 16 -13.51 -7.14 -4.68
C VAL A 16 -12.26 -6.42 -5.21
N GLN A 17 -11.09 -7.05 -5.13
CA GLN A 17 -9.84 -6.47 -5.65
C GLN A 17 -9.80 -6.42 -7.19
N ALA A 18 -10.55 -7.27 -7.88
CA ALA A 18 -10.65 -7.25 -9.33
C ALA A 18 -11.52 -6.11 -9.86
N ILE A 19 -12.41 -5.57 -9.02
CA ILE A 19 -13.25 -4.42 -9.38
C ILE A 19 -12.36 -3.17 -9.43
N PRO A 20 -12.38 -2.35 -10.50
CA PRO A 20 -11.66 -1.09 -10.54
C PRO A 20 -12.08 -0.16 -9.39
N SER A 21 -11.11 0.39 -8.65
CA SER A 21 -11.39 1.26 -7.50
C SER A 21 -12.28 2.46 -7.83
N MET A 22 -12.10 3.06 -8.99
CA MET A 22 -12.94 4.15 -9.47
C MET A 22 -14.39 3.71 -9.72
N ALA A 23 -14.60 2.51 -10.25
CA ALA A 23 -15.96 1.97 -10.46
C ALA A 23 -16.67 1.72 -9.12
N LEU A 24 -15.93 1.21 -8.13
CA LEU A 24 -16.48 0.95 -6.82
C LEU A 24 -16.79 2.26 -6.07
N LEU A 25 -15.94 3.30 -6.22
CA LEU A 25 -16.24 4.66 -5.73
C LEU A 25 -17.52 5.20 -6.37
N GLY A 26 -17.69 5.01 -7.68
CA GLY A 26 -18.92 5.40 -8.39
C GLY A 26 -20.17 4.68 -7.88
N LEU A 27 -20.07 3.37 -7.62
CA LEU A 27 -21.16 2.56 -7.05
C LEU A 27 -21.51 2.94 -5.60
N ALA A 28 -20.57 3.51 -4.86
CA ALA A 28 -20.82 3.96 -3.50
C ALA A 28 -21.65 5.24 -3.43
N ILE A 29 -21.61 6.09 -4.47
CA ILE A 29 -22.34 7.38 -4.51
C ILE A 29 -23.86 7.24 -4.31
N PRO A 30 -24.56 6.35 -5.00
CA PRO A 30 -26.02 6.20 -4.82
C PRO A 30 -26.43 5.74 -3.42
N LEU A 31 -25.53 5.05 -2.70
CA LEU A 31 -25.77 4.49 -1.37
C LEU A 31 -25.34 5.41 -0.24
N LEU A 32 -24.22 6.11 -0.40
CA LEU A 32 -23.56 6.87 0.66
C LEU A 32 -23.45 8.38 0.37
N GLY A 33 -23.92 8.82 -0.80
CA GLY A 33 -23.80 10.21 -1.25
C GLY A 33 -22.43 10.54 -1.82
N ILE A 34 -22.17 11.83 -2.02
CA ILE A 34 -20.93 12.39 -2.53
C ILE A 34 -20.10 12.93 -1.35
N GLY A 35 -18.76 12.81 -1.40
CA GLY A 35 -17.87 13.42 -0.43
C GLY A 35 -16.98 12.43 0.32
N THR A 36 -16.65 12.77 1.56
CA THR A 36 -15.66 12.02 2.36
C THR A 36 -16.16 10.67 2.86
N LEU A 37 -17.46 10.55 3.16
CA LEU A 37 -18.02 9.30 3.72
C LEU A 37 -17.84 8.09 2.80
N PRO A 38 -18.30 8.10 1.53
CA PRO A 38 -18.06 6.98 0.61
C PRO A 38 -16.59 6.75 0.35
N ALA A 39 -15.77 7.81 0.30
CA ALA A 39 -14.33 7.70 0.13
C ALA A 39 -13.67 6.90 1.27
N VAL A 40 -13.98 7.23 2.53
CA VAL A 40 -13.42 6.55 3.70
C VAL A 40 -13.86 5.09 3.76
N VAL A 41 -15.14 4.80 3.52
CA VAL A 41 -15.66 3.43 3.50
C VAL A 41 -14.93 2.59 2.45
N MET A 42 -14.73 3.15 1.25
CA MET A 42 -14.04 2.45 0.18
C MET A 42 -12.56 2.23 0.46
N VAL A 43 -11.87 3.24 1.04
CA VAL A 43 -10.47 3.10 1.47
C VAL A 43 -10.35 1.98 2.50
N ILE A 44 -11.25 1.90 3.49
CA ILE A 44 -11.25 0.82 4.49
C ILE A 44 -11.40 -0.55 3.81
N ILE A 45 -12.39 -0.71 2.94
CA ILE A 45 -12.62 -1.99 2.23
C ILE A 45 -11.38 -2.41 1.46
N TYR A 46 -10.83 -1.54 0.61
CA TYR A 46 -9.64 -1.87 -0.19
C TYR A 46 -8.39 -2.10 0.64
N SER A 47 -8.23 -1.37 1.73
CA SER A 47 -7.08 -1.51 2.63
C SER A 47 -7.09 -2.81 3.41
N LEU A 48 -8.26 -3.40 3.67
CA LEU A 48 -8.37 -4.70 4.33
C LEU A 48 -7.89 -5.85 3.44
N LEU A 49 -8.03 -5.75 2.11
CA LEU A 49 -7.74 -6.86 1.20
C LEU A 49 -6.27 -7.32 1.24
N PRO A 50 -5.25 -6.43 1.15
CA PRO A 50 -3.85 -6.85 1.30
C PRO A 50 -3.56 -7.46 2.66
N ILE A 51 -4.17 -6.95 3.75
CA ILE A 51 -3.98 -7.47 5.11
C ILE A 51 -4.52 -8.89 5.19
N ILE A 52 -5.75 -9.13 4.73
CA ILE A 52 -6.38 -10.47 4.73
C ILE A 52 -5.53 -11.46 3.94
N LYS A 53 -5.15 -11.11 2.70
CA LYS A 53 -4.35 -11.98 1.83
C LYS A 53 -3.00 -12.31 2.43
N ASN A 54 -2.27 -11.31 2.92
CA ASN A 54 -0.94 -11.53 3.49
C ASN A 54 -1.02 -12.28 4.82
N THR A 55 -2.06 -12.06 5.62
CA THR A 55 -2.29 -12.83 6.86
C THR A 55 -2.52 -14.31 6.52
N TYR A 56 -3.39 -14.59 5.56
CA TYR A 56 -3.63 -15.97 5.13
C TYR A 56 -2.36 -16.63 4.58
N THR A 57 -1.68 -15.96 3.65
CA THR A 57 -0.45 -16.47 3.04
C THR A 57 0.64 -16.68 4.08
N GLY A 58 0.81 -15.74 5.01
CA GLY A 58 1.79 -15.84 6.09
C GLY A 58 1.54 -17.04 7.00
N ILE A 59 0.28 -17.29 7.37
CA ILE A 59 -0.08 -18.46 8.20
C ILE A 59 -0.01 -19.77 7.42
N ALA A 60 -0.36 -19.75 6.13
CA ALA A 60 -0.35 -20.92 5.27
C ALA A 60 1.06 -21.37 4.85
N SER A 61 2.02 -20.45 4.81
CA SER A 61 3.41 -20.72 4.44
C SER A 61 4.27 -21.32 5.56
N ILE A 62 3.71 -21.51 6.76
CA ILE A 62 4.44 -22.08 7.89
C ILE A 62 4.60 -23.57 7.67
N ASP A 63 5.84 -24.06 7.87
CA ASP A 63 6.21 -25.46 7.74
C ASP A 63 5.31 -26.36 8.61
N PRO A 64 4.65 -27.36 8.04
CA PRO A 64 3.86 -28.34 8.77
C PRO A 64 4.64 -29.05 9.88
N GLU A 65 5.93 -29.35 9.68
CA GLU A 65 6.78 -30.03 10.66
C GLU A 65 6.91 -29.20 11.94
N MET A 66 7.06 -27.87 11.84
CA MET A 66 7.07 -26.99 13.01
C MET A 66 5.76 -27.01 13.78
N VAL A 67 4.65 -27.11 13.06
CA VAL A 67 3.31 -27.20 13.68
C VAL A 67 3.11 -28.54 14.38
N GLU A 68 3.63 -29.64 13.79
CA GLU A 68 3.58 -30.97 14.38
C GLU A 68 4.49 -31.09 15.60
N ALA A 69 5.71 -30.58 15.53
CA ALA A 69 6.61 -30.50 16.68
C ALA A 69 5.99 -29.74 17.85
N ALA A 70 5.34 -28.59 17.59
CA ALA A 70 4.65 -27.81 18.61
C ALA A 70 3.48 -28.60 19.27
N LYS A 71 2.76 -29.43 18.51
CA LYS A 71 1.72 -30.30 19.05
C LYS A 71 2.33 -31.46 19.84
N GLY A 72 3.45 -32.03 19.36
CA GLY A 72 4.16 -33.13 20.03
C GLY A 72 4.62 -32.77 21.44
N ILE A 73 5.00 -31.51 21.71
CA ILE A 73 5.32 -31.00 23.06
C ILE A 73 4.08 -30.59 23.86
N GLY A 74 2.87 -30.92 23.40
CA GLY A 74 1.62 -30.74 24.15
C GLY A 74 0.95 -29.39 24.00
N LEU A 75 1.34 -28.53 23.06
CA LEU A 75 0.66 -27.26 22.83
C LEU A 75 -0.75 -27.46 22.30
N THR A 76 -1.72 -26.79 22.91
CA THR A 76 -3.10 -26.74 22.40
C THR A 76 -3.16 -26.01 21.06
N LYS A 77 -4.22 -26.22 20.26
CA LYS A 77 -4.41 -25.57 18.96
C LYS A 77 -4.34 -24.03 19.04
N TRP A 78 -4.85 -23.45 20.13
CA TRP A 78 -4.81 -22.02 20.37
C TRP A 78 -3.38 -21.52 20.71
N GLN A 79 -2.67 -22.30 21.53
CA GLN A 79 -1.27 -22.01 21.84
C GLN A 79 -0.37 -22.13 20.61
N VAL A 80 -0.59 -23.13 19.73
CA VAL A 80 0.10 -23.23 18.45
C VAL A 80 -0.17 -22.02 17.58
N LEU A 81 -1.41 -21.52 17.52
CA LEU A 81 -1.73 -20.31 16.76
C LEU A 81 -0.99 -19.09 17.32
N GLN A 82 -1.09 -18.85 18.63
CA GLN A 82 -0.54 -17.63 19.25
C GLN A 82 0.98 -17.65 19.41
N LYS A 83 1.57 -18.80 19.79
CA LYS A 83 3.00 -18.89 20.13
C LYS A 83 3.88 -19.28 18.95
N VAL A 84 3.33 -19.90 17.91
CA VAL A 84 4.08 -20.41 16.76
C VAL A 84 3.64 -19.71 15.48
N LYS A 85 2.37 -19.91 15.09
CA LYS A 85 1.92 -19.45 13.76
C LYS A 85 1.89 -17.94 13.64
N LEU A 86 1.30 -17.24 14.59
CA LEU A 86 1.15 -15.80 14.52
C LEU A 86 2.49 -15.06 14.55
N PRO A 87 3.44 -15.36 15.46
CA PRO A 87 4.75 -14.75 15.44
C PRO A 87 5.53 -15.03 14.15
N MET A 88 5.46 -16.26 13.63
CA MET A 88 6.15 -16.62 12.39
C MET A 88 5.54 -15.96 11.16
N ALA A 89 4.21 -15.78 11.12
CA ALA A 89 3.52 -15.10 10.03
C ALA A 89 3.68 -13.57 10.09
N LEU A 90 4.10 -13.02 11.22
CA LEU A 90 4.13 -11.58 11.48
C LEU A 90 4.85 -10.75 10.41
N PRO A 91 6.04 -11.15 9.88
CA PRO A 91 6.70 -10.40 8.81
C PRO A 91 5.84 -10.27 7.55
N VAL A 92 5.12 -11.34 7.19
CA VAL A 92 4.25 -11.35 6.00
C VAL A 92 2.97 -10.53 6.25
N ILE A 93 2.42 -10.61 7.46
CA ILE A 93 1.26 -9.79 7.89
C ILE A 93 1.64 -8.31 7.82
N MET A 94 2.78 -7.93 8.38
CA MET A 94 3.26 -6.53 8.38
C MET A 94 3.54 -6.01 6.97
N ALA A 95 4.01 -6.86 6.06
CA ALA A 95 4.11 -6.51 4.64
C ALA A 95 2.74 -6.18 4.05
N GLY A 96 1.69 -6.94 4.42
CA GLY A 96 0.30 -6.65 4.04
C GLY A 96 -0.21 -5.32 4.58
N VAL A 97 0.06 -5.02 5.85
CA VAL A 97 -0.28 -3.73 6.48
C VAL A 97 0.42 -2.56 5.78
N ARG A 98 1.69 -2.72 5.45
CA ARG A 98 2.47 -1.72 4.72
C ARG A 98 1.90 -1.44 3.33
N ILE A 99 1.59 -2.50 2.57
CA ILE A 99 0.95 -2.36 1.24
C ILE A 99 -0.40 -1.64 1.39
N SER A 100 -1.20 -2.03 2.37
CA SER A 100 -2.49 -1.41 2.68
C SER A 100 -2.37 0.09 2.96
N ALA A 101 -1.42 0.49 3.81
CA ALA A 101 -1.21 1.89 4.16
C ALA A 101 -0.82 2.76 2.95
N VAL A 102 0.09 2.26 2.09
CA VAL A 102 0.50 2.97 0.87
C VAL A 102 -0.65 3.05 -0.14
N THR A 103 -1.39 1.95 -0.31
CA THR A 103 -2.56 1.90 -1.19
C THR A 103 -3.64 2.88 -0.75
N ALA A 104 -3.87 3.03 0.57
CA ALA A 104 -4.82 3.99 1.12
C ALA A 104 -4.52 5.43 0.70
N VAL A 105 -3.25 5.85 0.66
CA VAL A 105 -2.85 7.19 0.18
C VAL A 105 -3.26 7.39 -1.28
N GLY A 106 -3.00 6.39 -2.14
CA GLY A 106 -3.38 6.44 -3.55
C GLY A 106 -4.91 6.52 -3.73
N LEU A 107 -5.66 5.69 -3.00
CA LEU A 107 -7.12 5.68 -3.04
C LEU A 107 -7.73 7.00 -2.56
N MET A 108 -7.20 7.59 -1.48
CA MET A 108 -7.65 8.92 -1.02
C MET A 108 -7.37 10.01 -2.04
N THR A 109 -6.28 9.93 -2.79
CA THR A 109 -6.02 10.85 -3.90
C THR A 109 -7.07 10.70 -5.00
N MET A 110 -7.47 9.46 -5.34
CA MET A 110 -8.56 9.20 -6.30
C MET A 110 -9.94 9.60 -5.77
N ALA A 111 -10.18 9.50 -4.47
CA ALA A 111 -11.44 9.87 -3.83
C ALA A 111 -11.76 11.37 -3.95
N ALA A 112 -10.79 12.21 -4.24
CA ALA A 112 -11.01 13.62 -4.58
C ALA A 112 -11.94 13.79 -5.81
N PHE A 113 -11.97 12.79 -6.71
CA PHE A 113 -12.87 12.80 -7.88
C PHE A 113 -14.35 12.80 -7.50
N ILE A 114 -14.70 12.17 -6.37
CA ILE A 114 -16.06 12.14 -5.82
C ILE A 114 -16.29 13.20 -4.73
N GLY A 115 -15.46 14.24 -4.68
CA GLY A 115 -15.64 15.36 -3.76
C GLY A 115 -15.05 15.15 -2.36
N ALA A 116 -14.19 14.17 -2.16
CA ALA A 116 -13.52 13.96 -0.87
C ALA A 116 -12.42 15.01 -0.55
N GLY A 117 -12.06 15.87 -1.51
CA GLY A 117 -11.06 16.93 -1.32
C GLY A 117 -9.63 16.43 -1.25
N GLY A 118 -8.78 17.14 -0.48
CA GLY A 118 -7.37 16.77 -0.27
C GLY A 118 -6.45 17.09 -1.46
N LEU A 119 -5.24 16.49 -1.45
CA LEU A 119 -4.23 16.71 -2.49
C LEU A 119 -4.69 16.25 -3.89
N GLY A 120 -5.55 15.24 -3.94
CA GLY A 120 -6.14 14.76 -5.18
C GLY A 120 -7.00 15.81 -5.88
N TYR A 121 -7.63 16.72 -5.15
CA TYR A 121 -8.41 17.81 -5.73
C TYR A 121 -7.55 18.71 -6.63
N LEU A 122 -6.34 19.06 -6.18
CA LEU A 122 -5.41 19.84 -7.00
C LEU A 122 -5.04 19.12 -8.29
N VAL A 123 -4.80 17.79 -8.21
CA VAL A 123 -4.47 16.98 -9.39
C VAL A 123 -5.63 16.98 -10.39
N PHE A 124 -6.85 16.63 -9.94
CA PHE A 124 -8.00 16.55 -10.83
C PHE A 124 -8.44 17.91 -11.37
N SER A 125 -8.38 18.97 -10.55
CA SER A 125 -8.66 20.34 -10.99
C SER A 125 -7.65 20.77 -12.05
N GLY A 126 -6.35 20.51 -11.83
CA GLY A 126 -5.31 20.80 -12.79
C GLY A 126 -5.47 20.04 -14.11
N ILE A 127 -5.93 18.78 -14.07
CA ILE A 127 -6.25 18.01 -15.28
C ILE A 127 -7.39 18.66 -16.06
N ARG A 128 -8.47 19.09 -15.36
CA ARG A 128 -9.63 19.73 -16.00
C ARG A 128 -9.30 21.09 -16.63
N THR A 129 -8.41 21.85 -16.01
CA THR A 129 -7.99 23.18 -16.47
C THR A 129 -6.75 23.17 -17.35
N VAL A 130 -6.20 21.95 -17.63
CA VAL A 130 -4.94 21.75 -18.36
C VAL A 130 -3.78 22.55 -17.74
N ASN A 131 -3.79 22.68 -16.40
CA ASN A 131 -2.79 23.42 -15.64
C ASN A 131 -1.74 22.48 -15.04
N ASN A 132 -0.59 22.38 -15.69
CA ASN A 132 0.50 21.49 -15.27
C ASN A 132 1.07 21.84 -13.90
N LEU A 133 1.14 23.12 -13.53
CA LEU A 133 1.63 23.54 -12.22
C LEU A 133 0.69 23.06 -11.10
N GLN A 134 -0.61 23.15 -11.31
CA GLN A 134 -1.61 22.70 -10.36
C GLN A 134 -1.59 21.17 -10.19
N ILE A 135 -1.39 20.43 -11.29
CA ILE A 135 -1.21 18.97 -11.24
C ILE A 135 0.02 18.62 -10.40
N LEU A 136 1.16 19.27 -10.65
CA LEU A 136 2.40 19.02 -9.91
C LEU A 136 2.27 19.42 -8.43
N ALA A 137 1.61 20.52 -8.14
CA ALA A 137 1.37 20.99 -6.77
C ALA A 137 0.53 19.99 -5.93
N GLY A 138 -0.32 19.19 -6.57
CA GLY A 138 -1.05 18.10 -5.92
C GLY A 138 -0.29 16.77 -5.92
N ALA A 139 0.32 16.40 -7.06
CA ALA A 139 0.95 15.10 -7.24
C ALA A 139 2.25 14.94 -6.43
N ILE A 140 3.10 15.98 -6.39
CA ILE A 140 4.39 15.90 -5.67
C ILE A 140 4.18 15.68 -4.17
N PRO A 141 3.35 16.46 -3.45
CA PRO A 141 3.07 16.19 -2.04
C PRO A 141 2.40 14.85 -1.79
N ALA A 142 1.50 14.41 -2.69
CA ALA A 142 0.85 13.09 -2.56
C ALA A 142 1.87 11.94 -2.68
N CYS A 143 2.81 12.02 -3.63
CA CYS A 143 3.90 11.07 -3.77
C CYS A 143 4.84 11.08 -2.55
N LEU A 144 5.21 12.27 -2.04
CA LEU A 144 6.03 12.39 -0.85
C LEU A 144 5.33 11.79 0.37
N LEU A 145 4.02 12.03 0.53
CA LEU A 145 3.22 11.44 1.60
C LEU A 145 3.23 9.91 1.52
N ALA A 146 3.04 9.33 0.32
CA ALA A 146 3.10 7.89 0.13
C ALA A 146 4.47 7.30 0.49
N LEU A 147 5.57 7.98 0.13
CA LEU A 147 6.94 7.58 0.48
C LEU A 147 7.19 7.65 2.00
N VAL A 148 6.70 8.70 2.66
CA VAL A 148 6.81 8.85 4.12
C VAL A 148 6.03 7.74 4.82
N VAL A 149 4.80 7.47 4.39
CA VAL A 149 3.98 6.38 4.94
C VAL A 149 4.68 5.02 4.74
N ASP A 150 5.22 4.75 3.54
CA ASP A 150 5.97 3.52 3.27
C ASP A 150 7.20 3.38 4.18
N PHE A 151 7.95 4.46 4.37
CA PHE A 151 9.11 4.48 5.25
C PHE A 151 8.73 4.24 6.71
N LEU A 152 7.70 4.92 7.22
CA LEU A 152 7.20 4.75 8.59
C LEU A 152 6.68 3.34 8.83
N MET A 153 5.89 2.79 7.90
CA MET A 153 5.43 1.40 7.99
C MET A 153 6.58 0.39 7.96
N GLY A 154 7.63 0.67 7.18
CA GLY A 154 8.85 -0.15 7.17
C GLY A 154 9.64 -0.09 8.49
N LEU A 155 9.58 1.02 9.23
CA LEU A 155 10.13 1.09 10.59
C LEU A 155 9.29 0.29 11.58
N VAL A 156 7.96 0.43 11.53
CA VAL A 156 7.04 -0.33 12.37
C VAL A 156 7.19 -1.84 12.12
N GLU A 157 7.28 -2.27 10.87
CA GLU A 157 7.54 -3.66 10.49
C GLU A 157 8.81 -4.20 11.17
N LYS A 158 9.90 -3.43 11.17
CA LYS A 158 11.17 -3.83 11.83
C LYS A 158 11.06 -3.90 13.34
N LEU A 159 10.30 -3.00 13.97
CA LEU A 159 10.13 -2.97 15.43
C LEU A 159 9.25 -4.12 15.92
N VAL A 160 8.21 -4.47 15.16
CA VAL A 160 7.24 -5.49 15.53
C VAL A 160 7.73 -6.90 15.19
N THR A 161 8.57 -7.05 14.16
CA THR A 161 9.09 -8.36 13.76
C THR A 161 10.29 -8.79 14.63
N PRO A 162 10.22 -9.93 15.34
CA PRO A 162 11.30 -10.41 16.20
C PRO A 162 12.61 -10.61 15.42
N ILE A 163 13.73 -10.25 16.04
CA ILE A 163 15.08 -10.29 15.42
C ILE A 163 15.44 -11.71 14.95
N SER A 164 15.01 -12.74 15.67
CA SER A 164 15.22 -14.13 15.29
C SER A 164 14.55 -14.48 13.95
N LEU A 165 13.35 -13.98 13.72
CA LEU A 165 12.62 -14.18 12.46
C LEU A 165 13.14 -13.28 11.34
N GLN A 166 13.61 -12.08 11.66
CA GLN A 166 14.28 -11.22 10.68
C GLN A 166 15.53 -11.89 10.09
N LYS A 167 16.25 -12.70 10.90
CA LYS A 167 17.40 -13.49 10.42
C LYS A 167 16.99 -14.74 9.64
N ALA A 168 15.91 -15.41 10.01
CA ALA A 168 15.42 -16.61 9.34
C ALA A 168 14.78 -16.32 7.97
N PHE A 169 14.05 -15.20 7.87
CA PHE A 169 13.49 -14.68 6.61
C PHE A 169 14.42 -13.65 5.96
N GLY A 170 15.49 -13.24 6.66
CA GLY A 170 16.48 -12.30 6.19
C GLY A 170 17.33 -12.94 5.11
N LYS A 171 17.07 -12.51 3.90
CA LYS A 171 17.92 -12.76 2.74
C LYS A 171 19.37 -12.48 3.08
N SER A 172 20.27 -13.31 2.54
CA SER A 172 21.72 -13.21 2.64
C SER A 172 22.20 -11.74 2.65
N LYS A 173 23.26 -11.43 3.41
CA LYS A 173 23.85 -10.06 3.48
C LYS A 173 24.09 -9.42 2.11
N GLU A 174 24.31 -10.23 1.08
CA GLU A 174 24.46 -9.77 -0.30
C GLU A 174 23.14 -9.30 -0.93
N GLU A 175 22.03 -9.99 -0.66
CA GLU A 175 20.72 -9.55 -1.15
C GLU A 175 20.26 -8.25 -0.46
N LEU A 176 20.59 -8.04 0.81
CA LEU A 176 20.36 -6.78 1.52
C LEU A 176 21.16 -5.61 0.93
N LYS A 177 22.44 -5.85 0.57
CA LYS A 177 23.27 -4.84 -0.13
C LYS A 177 22.70 -4.55 -1.53
N ARG A 178 22.25 -5.57 -2.26
CA ARG A 178 21.65 -5.42 -3.60
C ARG A 178 20.30 -4.68 -3.52
N LYS A 179 19.48 -4.97 -2.48
CA LYS A 179 18.21 -4.28 -2.24
C LYS A 179 18.40 -2.81 -1.85
N ARG A 180 19.39 -2.50 -0.98
CA ARG A 180 19.78 -1.12 -0.66
C ARG A 180 20.29 -0.35 -1.88
N ARG A 181 21.09 -1.00 -2.74
CA ARG A 181 21.58 -0.39 -3.98
C ARG A 181 20.43 -0.13 -4.96
N ARG A 182 19.51 -1.09 -5.13
CA ARG A 182 18.29 -0.91 -5.94
C ARG A 182 17.40 0.21 -5.39
N GLN A 183 17.17 0.28 -4.09
CA GLN A 183 16.39 1.37 -3.49
C GLN A 183 17.02 2.74 -3.72
N LYS A 184 18.34 2.87 -3.58
CA LYS A 184 19.05 4.11 -3.88
C LYS A 184 18.95 4.48 -5.36
N VAL A 185 19.05 3.51 -6.26
CA VAL A 185 18.89 3.72 -7.70
C VAL A 185 17.45 4.13 -8.03
N VAL A 186 16.44 3.47 -7.48
CA VAL A 186 15.03 3.82 -7.67
C VAL A 186 14.71 5.23 -7.13
N LEU A 187 15.23 5.58 -5.94
CA LEU A 187 15.11 6.93 -5.38
C LEU A 187 15.83 7.99 -6.24
N ALA A 188 17.02 7.68 -6.74
CA ALA A 188 17.76 8.57 -7.61
C ALA A 188 17.05 8.76 -8.98
N VAL A 189 16.52 7.68 -9.56
CA VAL A 189 15.75 7.73 -10.81
C VAL A 189 14.43 8.48 -10.61
N ALA A 190 13.72 8.24 -9.51
CA ALA A 190 12.50 8.98 -9.17
C ALA A 190 12.78 10.47 -8.95
N GLY A 191 13.86 10.80 -8.22
CA GLY A 191 14.31 12.18 -8.05
C GLY A 191 14.71 12.85 -9.37
N ALA A 192 15.45 12.16 -10.23
CA ALA A 192 15.82 12.65 -11.55
C ALA A 192 14.60 12.86 -12.46
N LEU A 193 13.63 11.95 -12.43
CA LEU A 193 12.35 12.10 -13.16
C LEU A 193 11.56 13.31 -12.68
N ILE A 194 11.49 13.54 -11.38
CA ILE A 194 10.81 14.72 -10.80
C ILE A 194 11.52 16.00 -11.26
N VAL A 195 12.84 16.05 -11.23
CA VAL A 195 13.62 17.22 -11.68
C VAL A 195 13.42 17.47 -13.18
N VAL A 196 13.41 16.44 -14.00
CA VAL A 196 13.18 16.56 -15.45
C VAL A 196 11.75 17.03 -15.74
N LEU A 197 10.74 16.50 -15.04
CA LEU A 197 9.34 16.92 -15.19
C LEU A 197 9.14 18.37 -14.76
N VAL A 198 9.70 18.79 -13.63
CA VAL A 198 9.65 20.18 -13.14
C VAL A 198 10.40 21.10 -14.11
N GLY A 199 11.59 20.71 -14.57
CA GLY A 199 12.37 21.48 -15.54
C GLY A 199 11.62 21.68 -16.85
N ASN A 200 11.00 20.65 -17.39
CA ASN A 200 10.25 20.71 -18.65
C ASN A 200 8.99 21.59 -18.55
N THR A 201 8.32 21.59 -17.38
CA THR A 201 7.15 22.47 -17.16
C THR A 201 7.55 23.93 -16.98
N VAL A 202 8.68 24.21 -16.32
CA VAL A 202 9.19 25.59 -16.17
C VAL A 202 9.61 26.14 -17.54
N ILE A 203 10.35 25.36 -18.35
CA ILE A 203 10.78 25.76 -19.69
C ILE A 203 9.57 25.93 -20.63
N GLY A 204 8.55 25.05 -20.51
CA GLY A 204 7.31 25.16 -21.29
C GLY A 204 6.52 26.42 -20.99
N ASN A 205 6.45 26.84 -19.73
CA ASN A 205 5.77 28.08 -19.33
C ASN A 205 6.54 29.34 -19.77
N MET A 206 7.86 29.33 -19.68
CA MET A 206 8.69 30.45 -20.17
C MET A 206 8.52 30.67 -21.67
N LYS A 207 8.40 29.61 -22.45
CA LYS A 207 8.13 29.71 -23.91
C LYS A 207 6.71 30.18 -24.25
N GLN A 208 5.74 30.00 -23.36
CA GLN A 208 4.39 30.55 -23.58
C GLN A 208 4.30 32.03 -23.27
N GLU A 209 5.01 32.52 -22.26
CA GLU A 209 5.08 33.97 -21.98
C GLU A 209 5.77 34.74 -23.09
N GLU A 210 6.82 34.19 -23.72
CA GLU A 210 7.54 34.81 -24.82
C GLU A 210 6.70 34.91 -26.13
N LYS A 211 5.64 34.10 -26.29
CA LYS A 211 4.72 34.14 -27.44
C LYS A 211 3.53 35.08 -27.24
N THR A 212 3.35 35.66 -26.06
CA THR A 212 2.18 36.49 -25.72
C THR A 212 2.56 37.98 -25.63
N ILE A 213 3.84 38.32 -25.86
CA ILE A 213 4.36 39.70 -26.08
C ILE A 213 4.56 39.88 -27.58
#